data_076e17a31c08f891daa02f5e89fbe985
#
_entry.id   076e17a31c08f891daa02f5e89fbe985
#
_cell.length_a   1.000
_cell.length_b   1.000
_cell.length_c   1.000
_cell.angle_alpha   90.00
_cell.angle_beta   90.00
_cell.angle_gamma   90.00
#
_symmetry.space_group_name_H-M   'P 1'
#
loop_
_entity.id
_entity.type
_entity.pdbx_description
1 polymer ?
#
loop_
_entity_poly.entity_id
_entity_poly.type
_entity_poly.pdbx_seq_one_letter_code
_entity_poly.pdbx_strand_id
1 'polypeptide(L)'
;VLPEGFKTLWRLGRLAVQPIPPPPPPIPQAQLEGCQLLTNRIEMLRRLPQGGVIAEIGTFRGDFARAILDIMAPEKLHLADDTFSLCRTDVLADPRVEQHVGLSVPFLASRADASFDMIYVDADHGYDAVRADIAAAASKVKPGGFLVFNDFAHIIRRGFGVLGVHQAVCEFAAQSGWPVAFFCLEGEALYDIALRRPE
;
A
#
# COMPACT_ATOMS: atom_id res chain seq x y z
N VAL A 1 26.17 -27.66 -21.28
CA VAL A 1 24.99 -27.48 -20.43
C VAL A 1 25.48 -27.38 -19.01
N LEU A 2 25.36 -26.19 -18.37
CA LEU A 2 25.78 -25.99 -16.99
C LEU A 2 24.85 -26.75 -16.03
N PRO A 3 25.39 -27.40 -14.97
CA PRO A 3 24.60 -28.09 -13.94
C PRO A 3 23.57 -27.16 -13.29
N GLU A 4 22.42 -27.69 -12.91
CA GLU A 4 21.29 -26.91 -12.30
C GLU A 4 21.72 -26.06 -11.10
N GLY A 5 22.62 -26.55 -10.28
CA GLY A 5 23.19 -25.80 -9.13
C GLY A 5 23.98 -24.54 -9.54
N PHE A 6 24.58 -24.52 -10.73
CA PHE A 6 25.29 -23.34 -11.25
C PHE A 6 24.34 -22.26 -11.75
N LYS A 7 23.17 -22.67 -12.26
CA LYS A 7 22.12 -21.72 -12.67
C LYS A 7 21.49 -21.01 -11.47
N THR A 8 21.36 -21.71 -10.36
CA THR A 8 20.86 -21.15 -9.09
C THR A 8 21.87 -20.17 -8.48
N LEU A 9 23.16 -20.49 -8.47
CA LEU A 9 24.24 -19.60 -8.04
C LEU A 9 24.33 -18.35 -8.93
N TRP A 10 24.13 -18.49 -10.25
CA TRP A 10 24.15 -17.36 -11.19
C TRP A 10 22.93 -16.44 -11.01
N ARG A 11 21.76 -17.02 -10.69
CA ARG A 11 20.56 -16.22 -10.34
C ARG A 11 20.74 -15.50 -9.00
N LEU A 12 21.30 -16.18 -7.99
CA LEU A 12 21.62 -15.55 -6.70
C LEU A 12 22.70 -14.47 -6.84
N GLY A 13 23.70 -14.68 -7.68
CA GLY A 13 24.74 -13.67 -7.98
C GLY A 13 24.18 -12.44 -8.72
N ARG A 14 23.17 -12.60 -9.59
CA ARG A 14 22.50 -11.46 -10.23
C ARG A 14 21.63 -10.64 -9.27
N LEU A 15 20.98 -11.29 -8.29
CA LEU A 15 20.24 -10.60 -7.23
C LEU A 15 21.16 -9.78 -6.30
N ALA A 16 22.43 -10.22 -6.14
CA ALA A 16 23.42 -9.53 -5.32
C ALA A 16 24.05 -8.29 -5.99
N VAL A 17 23.75 -8.03 -7.27
CA VAL A 17 24.41 -6.96 -8.07
C VAL A 17 23.40 -5.94 -8.63
N GLN A 18 22.15 -5.97 -8.23
CA GLN A 18 21.30 -4.83 -8.56
C GLN A 18 21.78 -3.60 -7.78
N PRO A 19 22.17 -2.52 -8.47
CA PRO A 19 22.57 -1.31 -7.77
C PRO A 19 21.40 -0.81 -6.92
N ILE A 20 21.67 -0.55 -5.65
CA ILE A 20 20.69 0.10 -4.78
C ILE A 20 20.41 1.47 -5.39
N PRO A 21 19.18 1.81 -5.74
CA PRO A 21 18.88 3.14 -6.27
C PRO A 21 19.28 4.22 -5.27
N PRO A 22 19.61 5.43 -5.73
CA PRO A 22 19.93 6.54 -4.82
C PRO A 22 18.72 6.79 -3.90
N PRO A 23 18.96 7.25 -2.66
CA PRO A 23 17.87 7.56 -1.75
C PRO A 23 16.96 8.63 -2.37
N PRO A 24 15.63 8.51 -2.22
CA PRO A 24 14.67 9.51 -2.67
C PRO A 24 14.85 10.82 -1.87
N PRO A 25 14.24 11.92 -2.34
CA PRO A 25 14.17 13.14 -1.53
C PRO A 25 13.51 12.82 -0.18
N PRO A 26 14.01 13.40 0.93
CA PRO A 26 13.39 13.20 2.22
C PRO A 26 11.98 13.83 2.24
N ILE A 27 11.05 13.24 2.98
CA ILE A 27 9.78 13.89 3.29
C ILE A 27 10.10 15.16 4.12
N PRO A 28 9.61 16.35 3.71
CA PRO A 28 9.85 17.58 4.44
C PRO A 28 9.39 17.51 5.90
N GLN A 29 10.20 18.05 6.82
CA GLN A 29 9.90 18.00 8.27
C GLN A 29 8.51 18.55 8.61
N ALA A 30 8.07 19.62 7.94
CA ALA A 30 6.75 20.21 8.15
C ALA A 30 5.58 19.23 7.88
N GLN A 31 5.78 18.24 7.00
CA GLN A 31 4.77 17.20 6.73
C GLN A 31 4.76 16.09 7.78
N LEU A 32 5.78 16.04 8.66
CA LEU A 32 5.91 15.05 9.72
C LEU A 32 5.48 15.57 11.11
N GLU A 33 5.26 16.88 11.27
CA GLU A 33 4.97 17.49 12.58
C GLU A 33 3.75 16.91 13.28
N GLY A 34 2.74 16.45 12.54
CA GLY A 34 1.54 15.81 13.09
C GLY A 34 1.57 14.27 13.06
N CYS A 35 2.69 13.67 12.62
CA CYS A 35 2.79 12.23 12.45
C CYS A 35 2.76 11.50 13.81
N GLN A 36 1.87 10.51 13.93
CA GLN A 36 1.86 9.59 15.06
C GLN A 36 2.62 8.32 14.73
N LEU A 37 3.59 7.96 15.58
CA LEU A 37 4.29 6.69 15.50
C LEU A 37 3.46 5.60 16.20
N LEU A 38 3.14 4.53 15.48
CA LEU A 38 2.30 3.44 15.96
C LEU A 38 3.06 2.11 15.94
N THR A 39 2.65 1.18 16.79
CA THR A 39 3.28 -0.13 16.89
C THR A 39 3.03 -1.02 15.68
N ASN A 40 1.90 -0.85 14.98
CA ASN A 40 1.52 -1.63 13.80
C ASN A 40 0.32 -1.00 13.09
N ARG A 41 -0.01 -1.51 11.89
CA ARG A 41 -1.13 -1.07 11.06
C ARG A 41 -2.52 -1.30 11.70
N ILE A 42 -2.65 -2.26 12.61
CA ILE A 42 -3.92 -2.50 13.33
C ILE A 42 -4.21 -1.33 14.29
N GLU A 43 -3.18 -0.78 14.94
CA GLU A 43 -3.32 0.43 15.75
C GLU A 43 -3.68 1.66 14.89
N MET A 44 -3.24 1.72 13.64
CA MET A 44 -3.66 2.74 12.69
C MET A 44 -5.15 2.63 12.38
N LEU A 45 -5.67 1.43 12.06
CA LEU A 45 -7.11 1.23 11.78
C LEU A 45 -8.00 1.70 12.95
N ARG A 46 -7.54 1.53 14.19
CA ARG A 46 -8.28 1.98 15.40
C ARG A 46 -8.32 3.51 15.55
N ARG A 47 -7.40 4.24 14.93
CA ARG A 47 -7.29 5.70 14.99
C ARG A 47 -7.88 6.42 13.79
N LEU A 48 -8.04 5.70 12.69
CA LEU A 48 -8.70 6.21 11.50
C LEU A 48 -10.21 6.41 11.76
N PRO A 49 -10.86 7.35 11.05
CA PRO A 49 -12.32 7.50 11.12
C PRO A 49 -13.01 6.17 10.81
N GLN A 50 -14.01 5.84 11.60
CA GLN A 50 -14.79 4.62 11.43
C GLN A 50 -15.85 4.79 10.35
N GLY A 51 -16.27 3.69 9.72
CA GLY A 51 -17.25 3.71 8.64
C GLY A 51 -16.65 4.12 7.29
N GLY A 52 -17.50 4.73 6.44
CA GLY A 52 -17.11 5.26 5.14
C GLY A 52 -16.84 4.22 4.07
N VAL A 53 -16.28 4.67 2.95
CA VAL A 53 -15.95 3.85 1.77
C VAL A 53 -14.44 3.64 1.70
N ILE A 54 -14.01 2.40 1.72
CA ILE A 54 -12.60 2.02 1.78
C ILE A 54 -12.25 1.18 0.55
N ALA A 55 -11.04 1.33 0.02
CA ALA A 55 -10.46 0.42 -0.95
C ALA A 55 -9.17 -0.21 -0.42
N GLU A 56 -9.01 -1.52 -0.61
CA GLU A 56 -7.77 -2.27 -0.47
C GLU A 56 -7.31 -2.72 -1.85
N ILE A 57 -6.09 -2.36 -2.21
CA ILE A 57 -5.45 -2.68 -3.47
C ILE A 57 -4.36 -3.72 -3.19
N GLY A 58 -4.59 -4.96 -3.66
CA GLY A 58 -3.83 -6.14 -3.23
C GLY A 58 -4.41 -6.72 -1.95
N THR A 59 -5.19 -7.80 -2.10
CA THR A 59 -5.94 -8.40 -0.97
C THR A 59 -5.33 -9.72 -0.53
N PHE A 60 -4.73 -10.46 -1.46
CA PHE A 60 -4.12 -11.78 -1.23
C PHE A 60 -5.05 -12.72 -0.43
N ARG A 61 -4.72 -13.00 0.86
CA ARG A 61 -5.52 -13.90 1.72
C ARG A 61 -6.71 -13.23 2.39
N GLY A 62 -6.81 -11.90 2.32
CA GLY A 62 -7.89 -11.13 2.93
C GLY A 62 -7.79 -10.98 4.46
N ASP A 63 -6.63 -11.25 5.06
CA ASP A 63 -6.46 -11.11 6.51
C ASP A 63 -6.53 -9.64 6.93
N PHE A 64 -5.97 -8.72 6.13
CA PHE A 64 -6.06 -7.30 6.42
C PHE A 64 -7.44 -6.74 6.07
N ALA A 65 -8.07 -7.19 4.97
CA ALA A 65 -9.48 -6.90 4.66
C ALA A 65 -10.41 -7.28 5.84
N ARG A 66 -10.17 -8.43 6.48
CA ARG A 66 -10.93 -8.85 7.68
C ARG A 66 -10.72 -7.87 8.82
N ALA A 67 -9.49 -7.43 9.06
CA ALA A 67 -9.20 -6.44 10.09
C ALA A 67 -9.88 -5.08 9.82
N ILE A 68 -9.89 -4.63 8.54
CA ILE A 68 -10.63 -3.42 8.14
C ILE A 68 -12.13 -3.58 8.45
N LEU A 69 -12.73 -4.70 8.06
CA LEU A 69 -14.16 -4.97 8.29
C LEU A 69 -14.53 -4.98 9.78
N ASP A 70 -13.67 -5.57 10.61
CA ASP A 70 -13.93 -5.74 12.05
C ASP A 70 -13.67 -4.45 12.85
N ILE A 71 -12.65 -3.69 12.48
CA ILE A 71 -12.20 -2.53 13.26
C ILE A 71 -12.86 -1.24 12.75
N MET A 72 -12.84 -1.01 11.45
CA MET A 72 -13.33 0.24 10.88
C MET A 72 -14.82 0.22 10.58
N ALA A 73 -15.45 -0.96 10.50
CA ALA A 73 -16.86 -1.14 10.19
C ALA A 73 -17.32 -0.31 8.95
N PRO A 74 -16.64 -0.45 7.79
CA PRO A 74 -16.92 0.39 6.63
C PRO A 74 -18.35 0.21 6.11
N GLU A 75 -18.90 1.24 5.49
CA GLU A 75 -20.14 1.15 4.71
C GLU A 75 -19.95 0.28 3.48
N LYS A 76 -18.78 0.42 2.84
CA LYS A 76 -18.36 -0.37 1.68
C LYS A 76 -16.83 -0.59 1.73
N LEU A 77 -16.41 -1.84 1.48
CA LEU A 77 -15.02 -2.21 1.27
C LEU A 77 -14.85 -2.73 -0.17
N HIS A 78 -14.14 -1.98 -0.98
CA HIS A 78 -13.73 -2.42 -2.31
C HIS A 78 -12.41 -3.16 -2.20
N LEU A 79 -12.38 -4.42 -2.68
CA LEU A 79 -11.17 -5.23 -2.78
C LEU A 79 -10.77 -5.32 -4.24
N ALA A 80 -9.56 -4.90 -4.59
CA ALA A 80 -9.02 -5.02 -5.95
C ALA A 80 -7.77 -5.91 -5.93
N ASP A 81 -7.82 -7.01 -6.67
CA ASP A 81 -6.74 -8.00 -6.78
C ASP A 81 -6.82 -8.69 -8.15
N ASP A 82 -5.71 -9.23 -8.64
CA ASP A 82 -5.69 -10.00 -9.89
C ASP A 82 -6.44 -11.34 -9.73
N THR A 83 -6.53 -11.87 -8.51
CA THR A 83 -7.27 -13.08 -8.16
C THR A 83 -7.70 -13.12 -6.69
N PHE A 84 -8.87 -13.66 -6.42
CA PHE A 84 -9.35 -13.94 -5.07
C PHE A 84 -9.30 -15.42 -4.68
N SER A 85 -8.57 -16.25 -5.46
CA SER A 85 -8.52 -17.70 -5.25
C SER A 85 -7.98 -18.13 -3.90
N LEU A 86 -7.15 -17.30 -3.26
CA LEU A 86 -6.59 -17.54 -1.93
C LEU A 86 -7.28 -16.75 -0.83
N CYS A 87 -8.18 -15.84 -1.19
CA CYS A 87 -8.83 -14.98 -0.23
C CYS A 87 -9.86 -15.75 0.62
N ARG A 88 -9.95 -15.37 1.86
CA ARG A 88 -10.90 -15.94 2.84
C ARG A 88 -12.34 -15.80 2.36
N THR A 89 -13.09 -16.90 2.43
CA THR A 89 -14.48 -16.93 2.00
C THR A 89 -15.40 -16.08 2.87
N ASP A 90 -15.11 -15.94 4.17
CA ASP A 90 -15.86 -15.10 5.10
C ASP A 90 -15.69 -13.58 4.82
N VAL A 91 -14.56 -13.18 4.23
CA VAL A 91 -14.35 -11.81 3.73
C VAL A 91 -15.13 -11.60 2.44
N LEU A 92 -14.99 -12.52 1.48
CA LEU A 92 -15.67 -12.39 0.18
C LEU A 92 -17.19 -12.46 0.27
N ALA A 93 -17.73 -13.11 1.31
CA ALA A 93 -19.16 -13.24 1.56
C ALA A 93 -19.75 -12.08 2.40
N ASP A 94 -18.91 -11.17 2.94
CA ASP A 94 -19.42 -10.03 3.72
C ASP A 94 -20.21 -9.07 2.80
N PRO A 95 -21.45 -8.70 3.14
CA PRO A 95 -22.30 -7.88 2.28
C PRO A 95 -21.75 -6.46 2.02
N ARG A 96 -20.78 -6.01 2.79
CA ARG A 96 -20.10 -4.73 2.60
C ARG A 96 -18.99 -4.81 1.55
N VAL A 97 -18.56 -6.02 1.18
CA VAL A 97 -17.43 -6.24 0.26
C VAL A 97 -17.88 -6.21 -1.19
N GLU A 98 -17.13 -5.49 -2.02
CA GLU A 98 -17.25 -5.48 -3.46
C GLU A 98 -15.91 -5.88 -4.08
N GLN A 99 -15.91 -7.01 -4.82
CA GLN A 99 -14.70 -7.59 -5.41
C GLN A 99 -14.48 -7.04 -6.81
N HIS A 100 -13.23 -6.66 -7.12
CA HIS A 100 -12.79 -6.20 -8.44
C HIS A 100 -11.59 -7.03 -8.87
N VAL A 101 -11.82 -7.99 -9.77
CA VAL A 101 -10.74 -8.81 -10.35
C VAL A 101 -10.06 -8.02 -11.45
N GLY A 102 -8.75 -7.81 -11.32
CA GLY A 102 -7.92 -7.12 -12.32
C GLY A 102 -6.91 -6.16 -11.71
N LEU A 103 -6.32 -5.34 -12.56
CA LEU A 103 -5.27 -4.40 -12.17
C LEU A 103 -5.83 -3.21 -11.39
N SER A 104 -5.04 -2.70 -10.45
CA SER A 104 -5.32 -1.56 -9.59
C SER A 104 -5.67 -0.28 -10.36
N VAL A 105 -4.83 0.09 -11.33
CA VAL A 105 -4.96 1.36 -12.06
C VAL A 105 -6.28 1.46 -12.84
N PRO A 106 -6.72 0.46 -13.65
CA PRO A 106 -8.03 0.47 -14.27
C PRO A 106 -9.19 0.55 -13.27
N PHE A 107 -9.10 -0.17 -12.16
CA PHE A 107 -10.09 -0.09 -11.10
C PHE A 107 -10.20 1.33 -10.54
N LEU A 108 -9.10 1.92 -10.10
CA LEU A 108 -9.07 3.27 -9.55
C LEU A 108 -9.52 4.32 -10.57
N ALA A 109 -9.08 4.21 -11.82
CA ALA A 109 -9.49 5.12 -12.90
C ALA A 109 -11.00 5.10 -13.18
N SER A 110 -11.67 3.97 -12.91
CA SER A 110 -13.13 3.84 -13.06
C SER A 110 -13.94 4.50 -11.94
N ARG A 111 -13.29 4.93 -10.85
CA ARG A 111 -13.98 5.53 -9.70
C ARG A 111 -14.06 7.04 -9.84
N ALA A 112 -15.11 7.63 -9.26
CA ALA A 112 -15.23 9.08 -9.19
C ALA A 112 -14.14 9.68 -8.30
N ASP A 113 -13.77 10.94 -8.52
CA ASP A 113 -12.89 11.66 -7.62
C ASP A 113 -13.54 11.83 -6.25
N ALA A 114 -12.74 11.86 -5.19
CA ALA A 114 -13.19 11.97 -3.80
C ALA A 114 -14.24 10.91 -3.40
N SER A 115 -14.08 9.66 -3.83
CA SER A 115 -15.01 8.57 -3.53
C SER A 115 -14.62 7.73 -2.31
N PHE A 116 -13.34 7.76 -1.89
CA PHE A 116 -12.85 6.92 -0.80
C PHE A 116 -12.42 7.73 0.42
N ASP A 117 -12.79 7.27 1.59
CA ASP A 117 -12.30 7.79 2.88
C ASP A 117 -10.88 7.28 3.16
N MET A 118 -10.57 6.06 2.71
CA MET A 118 -9.22 5.48 2.74
C MET A 118 -8.97 4.60 1.51
N ILE A 119 -7.76 4.69 0.95
CA ILE A 119 -7.22 3.71 0.01
C ILE A 119 -5.96 3.12 0.63
N TYR A 120 -5.91 1.80 0.78
CA TYR A 120 -4.75 1.04 1.24
C TYR A 120 -4.11 0.33 0.05
N VAL A 121 -2.83 0.57 -0.19
CA VAL A 121 -2.07 0.04 -1.34
C VAL A 121 -1.06 -1.00 -0.85
N ASP A 122 -1.27 -2.25 -1.25
CA ASP A 122 -0.46 -3.43 -0.90
C ASP A 122 -0.41 -4.42 -2.09
N ALA A 123 -0.18 -3.92 -3.31
CA ALA A 123 -0.16 -4.75 -4.52
C ALA A 123 1.27 -5.02 -5.01
N ASP A 124 1.66 -4.50 -6.17
CA ASP A 124 3.03 -4.59 -6.67
C ASP A 124 3.91 -3.55 -5.97
N HIS A 125 5.06 -3.99 -5.45
CA HIS A 125 5.99 -3.14 -4.70
C HIS A 125 7.10 -2.53 -5.59
N GLY A 126 7.04 -2.71 -6.90
CA GLY A 126 7.94 -2.08 -7.87
C GLY A 126 7.69 -0.58 -7.98
N TYR A 127 8.75 0.21 -8.14
CA TYR A 127 8.67 1.68 -8.19
C TYR A 127 7.64 2.20 -9.19
N ASP A 128 7.67 1.70 -10.44
CA ASP A 128 6.75 2.17 -11.50
C ASP A 128 5.29 1.80 -11.21
N ALA A 129 5.06 0.62 -10.63
CA ALA A 129 3.73 0.16 -10.25
C ALA A 129 3.15 1.02 -9.11
N VAL A 130 3.90 1.22 -8.02
CA VAL A 130 3.47 2.08 -6.90
C VAL A 130 3.22 3.51 -7.37
N ARG A 131 4.08 4.05 -8.24
CA ARG A 131 3.89 5.39 -8.80
C ARG A 131 2.62 5.51 -9.64
N ALA A 132 2.28 4.47 -10.40
CA ALA A 132 1.04 4.41 -11.17
C ALA A 132 -0.19 4.32 -10.25
N ASP A 133 -0.12 3.50 -9.18
CA ASP A 133 -1.17 3.41 -8.18
C ASP A 133 -1.39 4.74 -7.45
N ILE A 134 -0.33 5.43 -7.06
CA ILE A 134 -0.40 6.78 -6.47
C ILE A 134 -1.12 7.75 -7.41
N ALA A 135 -0.70 7.79 -8.67
CA ALA A 135 -1.28 8.71 -9.66
C ALA A 135 -2.78 8.43 -9.90
N ALA A 136 -3.19 7.16 -9.88
CA ALA A 136 -4.59 6.77 -10.02
C ALA A 136 -5.41 7.01 -8.74
N ALA A 137 -4.80 6.81 -7.55
CA ALA A 137 -5.49 6.86 -6.26
C ALA A 137 -5.67 8.28 -5.70
N ALA A 138 -4.69 9.16 -5.89
CA ALA A 138 -4.62 10.44 -5.18
C ALA A 138 -5.88 11.30 -5.32
N SER A 139 -6.46 11.40 -6.54
CA SER A 139 -7.70 12.15 -6.75
C SER A 139 -8.93 11.44 -6.19
N LYS A 140 -8.86 10.12 -5.96
CA LYS A 140 -9.98 9.29 -5.50
C LYS A 140 -10.17 9.32 -3.98
N VAL A 141 -9.14 9.63 -3.22
CA VAL A 141 -9.24 9.88 -1.78
C VAL A 141 -10.02 11.18 -1.55
N LYS A 142 -10.96 11.21 -0.62
CA LYS A 142 -11.70 12.43 -0.22
C LYS A 142 -10.76 13.46 0.43
N PRO A 143 -11.07 14.77 0.37
CA PRO A 143 -10.43 15.75 1.27
C PRO A 143 -10.52 15.27 2.71
N GLY A 144 -9.41 15.37 3.47
CA GLY A 144 -9.31 14.82 4.82
C GLY A 144 -9.17 13.31 4.92
N GLY A 145 -9.33 12.56 3.82
CA GLY A 145 -9.16 11.10 3.75
C GLY A 145 -7.69 10.65 3.69
N PHE A 146 -7.46 9.36 3.60
CA PHE A 146 -6.14 8.76 3.77
C PHE A 146 -5.72 7.90 2.57
N LEU A 147 -4.47 8.06 2.15
CA LEU A 147 -3.78 7.17 1.23
C LEU A 147 -2.67 6.47 2.02
N VAL A 148 -2.77 5.14 2.11
CA VAL A 148 -1.91 4.32 2.96
C VAL A 148 -1.12 3.35 2.11
N PHE A 149 0.14 3.15 2.45
CA PHE A 149 1.03 2.24 1.75
C PHE A 149 1.64 1.22 2.69
N ASN A 150 1.56 -0.05 2.30
CA ASN A 150 2.28 -1.14 2.93
C ASN A 150 3.73 -1.21 2.42
N ASP A 151 4.58 -1.88 3.17
CA ASP A 151 5.97 -2.15 2.83
C ASP A 151 6.79 -0.88 2.49
N PHE A 152 6.55 0.22 3.23
CA PHE A 152 7.33 1.46 3.12
C PHE A 152 8.75 1.24 3.63
N ALA A 153 9.57 0.60 2.81
CA ALA A 153 10.96 0.30 3.11
C ALA A 153 11.83 0.40 1.86
N HIS A 154 13.07 0.84 2.06
CA HIS A 154 14.09 0.89 1.00
C HIS A 154 15.03 -0.29 1.17
N ILE A 155 14.53 -1.49 0.91
CA ILE A 155 15.31 -2.72 1.02
C ILE A 155 15.11 -3.64 -0.17
N ILE A 156 16.10 -4.53 -0.37
CA ILE A 156 15.99 -5.65 -1.28
C ILE A 156 15.33 -6.80 -0.52
N ARG A 157 14.11 -7.16 -0.89
CA ARG A 157 13.47 -8.36 -0.36
C ARG A 157 13.94 -9.56 -1.17
N ARG A 158 14.47 -10.60 -0.50
CA ARG A 158 14.89 -11.84 -1.17
C ARG A 158 13.75 -12.39 -2.04
N GLY A 159 14.00 -12.49 -3.35
CA GLY A 159 13.05 -13.02 -4.33
C GLY A 159 12.14 -11.99 -5.01
N PHE A 160 12.05 -10.75 -4.51
CA PHE A 160 11.16 -9.70 -5.05
C PHE A 160 11.92 -8.51 -5.64
N GLY A 161 13.25 -8.43 -5.48
CA GLY A 161 14.03 -7.27 -5.94
C GLY A 161 13.99 -6.09 -4.97
N VAL A 162 14.27 -4.89 -5.47
CA VAL A 162 14.24 -3.65 -4.69
C VAL A 162 12.80 -3.17 -4.56
N LEU A 163 12.34 -2.92 -3.33
CA LEU A 163 11.06 -2.30 -3.08
C LEU A 163 11.11 -0.82 -3.48
N GLY A 164 10.18 -0.40 -4.33
CA GLY A 164 10.07 0.98 -4.82
C GLY A 164 9.10 1.83 -4.01
N VAL A 165 8.39 1.24 -3.03
CA VAL A 165 7.35 1.92 -2.25
C VAL A 165 7.92 3.15 -1.54
N HIS A 166 9.03 3.01 -0.83
CA HIS A 166 9.67 4.13 -0.12
C HIS A 166 10.00 5.28 -1.08
N GLN A 167 10.59 4.98 -2.25
CA GLN A 167 10.95 6.01 -3.21
C GLN A 167 9.71 6.73 -3.76
N ALA A 168 8.73 6.00 -4.26
CA ALA A 168 7.54 6.57 -4.88
C ALA A 168 6.72 7.42 -3.88
N VAL A 169 6.59 6.95 -2.65
CA VAL A 169 5.84 7.67 -1.60
C VAL A 169 6.59 8.92 -1.14
N CYS A 170 7.91 8.89 -0.96
CA CYS A 170 8.69 10.08 -0.61
C CYS A 170 8.59 11.16 -1.70
N GLU A 171 8.70 10.77 -2.98
CA GLU A 171 8.55 11.69 -4.11
C GLU A 171 7.14 12.30 -4.15
N PHE A 172 6.11 11.49 -3.97
CA PHE A 172 4.73 11.96 -3.92
C PHE A 172 4.49 12.90 -2.74
N ALA A 173 4.93 12.55 -1.54
CA ALA A 173 4.77 13.41 -0.37
C ALA A 173 5.45 14.76 -0.58
N ALA A 174 6.70 14.77 -1.06
CA ALA A 174 7.43 16.02 -1.33
C ALA A 174 6.75 16.91 -2.39
N GLN A 175 6.12 16.31 -3.41
CA GLN A 175 5.45 17.03 -4.51
C GLN A 175 4.04 17.51 -4.13
N SER A 176 3.28 16.67 -3.44
CA SER A 176 1.86 16.94 -3.14
C SER A 176 1.66 17.81 -1.91
N GLY A 177 2.61 17.84 -1.00
CA GLY A 177 2.46 18.51 0.29
C GLY A 177 1.55 17.78 1.29
N TRP A 178 1.12 16.54 0.99
CA TRP A 178 0.27 15.78 1.93
C TRP A 178 1.02 15.46 3.21
N PRO A 179 0.48 15.81 4.39
CA PRO A 179 1.09 15.45 5.66
C PRO A 179 1.03 13.95 5.91
N VAL A 180 2.05 13.42 6.57
CA VAL A 180 2.06 12.08 7.12
C VAL A 180 1.28 12.08 8.42
N ALA A 181 0.18 11.31 8.46
CA ALA A 181 -0.65 11.18 9.64
C ALA A 181 -0.14 10.07 10.57
N PHE A 182 0.26 8.93 10.00
CA PHE A 182 0.69 7.76 10.76
C PHE A 182 1.92 7.11 10.12
N PHE A 183 2.82 6.63 10.98
CA PHE A 183 3.91 5.73 10.62
C PHE A 183 3.85 4.52 11.55
N CYS A 184 3.71 3.32 10.97
CA CYS A 184 3.52 2.08 11.72
C CYS A 184 4.80 1.24 11.69
N LEU A 185 5.26 0.84 12.87
CA LEU A 185 6.39 -0.06 13.05
C LEU A 185 5.89 -1.51 12.90
N GLU A 186 6.22 -2.18 11.80
CA GLU A 186 5.90 -3.58 11.63
C GLU A 186 7.10 -4.48 12.02
N GLY A 187 6.80 -5.71 12.50
CA GLY A 187 7.81 -6.58 13.13
C GLY A 187 8.96 -7.02 12.21
N GLU A 188 8.77 -6.95 10.87
CA GLU A 188 9.79 -7.35 9.89
C GLU A 188 10.55 -6.15 9.29
N ALA A 189 10.46 -4.96 9.90
CA ALA A 189 11.00 -3.71 9.38
C ALA A 189 10.45 -3.33 7.98
N LEU A 190 9.26 -3.78 7.68
CA LEU A 190 8.43 -3.38 6.55
C LEU A 190 7.32 -2.52 7.14
N TYR A 191 7.41 -1.21 6.96
CA TYR A 191 6.58 -0.24 7.65
C TYR A 191 5.34 0.11 6.83
N ASP A 192 4.27 0.56 7.51
CA ASP A 192 3.16 1.22 6.84
C ASP A 192 3.24 2.74 7.05
N ILE A 193 2.88 3.49 6.03
CA ILE A 193 2.81 4.94 6.10
C ILE A 193 1.46 5.44 5.57
N ALA A 194 0.83 6.35 6.30
CA ALA A 194 -0.45 6.94 5.92
C ALA A 194 -0.28 8.45 5.69
N LEU A 195 -0.61 8.90 4.49
CA LEU A 195 -0.69 10.32 4.13
C LEU A 195 -2.15 10.77 4.17
N ARG A 196 -2.40 11.96 4.71
CA ARG A 196 -3.73 12.56 4.76
C ARG A 196 -3.88 13.58 3.62
N ARG A 197 -4.94 13.42 2.81
CA ARG A 197 -5.27 14.45 1.81
C ARG A 197 -5.67 15.75 2.53
N PRO A 198 -5.10 16.90 2.18
CA PRO A 198 -5.57 18.20 2.67
C PRO A 198 -7.07 18.41 2.40
N GLU A 199 -7.70 19.28 3.22
CA GLU A 199 -9.11 19.64 3.08
C GLU A 199 -9.37 20.40 1.75
#